data_ef853c16ee0dc98f72b5fea899343398
#
_entry.id   ef853c16ee0dc98f72b5fea899343398
#
_cell.length_a   1.000
_cell.length_b   1.000
_cell.length_c   1.000
_cell.angle_alpha   90.00
_cell.angle_beta   90.00
_cell.angle_gamma   90.00
#
_symmetry.space_group_name_H-M   'P 1'
#
loop_
_entity.id
_entity.type
_entity.pdbx_description
1 polymer ?
#
loop_
_entity_poly.entity_id
_entity_poly.type
_entity_poly.pdbx_seq_one_letter_code
_entity_poly.pdbx_strand_id
1 'polypeptide(L)'
;MKRLPIALLAIGLAAPLALVTVARAGGQQSPGQVRPRPAEGREPEFKPPTIREYKPKSQLVSPQHPVPRAKFPVIDIHSHQPTPISPAEFDRVMKGMESNNLQILVNLSGSYGSRLQQGVEALRASKYKDRMVLFANLNFREAVGPGFGAKAAKQLDDDIKAGAMGLKIFKDLGMFVRKADGSRLQVDDPELDAVWQTCAKHNVPVLIHIAEPPAFFEPLDYTNERWLELSLYPDRRHQEGVRFEQLMTERNNMIKKHPNTKFILAHFGWHGNDLARAGKLLDQNPNVYYDVAAVLYDFGRQPRAAHDFFVKYQDRILFGKDSYQPDEYPYYWRVFETNDEYFDYYRDYHAFWKLYGMGLPDTVLKKLYHANALRLTPGLARVGFAD
;
A
#
# COMPACT_ATOMS: atom_id res chain seq x y z
N MET A 1 64.72 41.74 39.91
CA MET A 1 66.16 41.64 40.21
C MET A 1 66.57 40.16 40.05
N LYS A 2 67.61 39.99 39.23
CA LYS A 2 68.48 38.82 39.09
C LYS A 2 67.87 37.48 38.59
N ARG A 3 68.11 37.24 37.32
CA ARG A 3 68.15 35.96 36.65
C ARG A 3 69.36 35.13 37.08
N LEU A 4 69.20 33.82 37.12
CA LEU A 4 70.32 32.90 36.94
C LEU A 4 69.83 31.61 36.26
N PRO A 5 70.58 31.03 35.35
CA PRO A 5 70.17 29.93 34.50
C PRO A 5 70.54 28.54 35.11
N ILE A 6 69.69 27.55 34.80
CA ILE A 6 70.01 26.15 35.12
C ILE A 6 70.41 25.44 33.85
N ALA A 7 71.58 24.87 33.86
CA ALA A 7 72.17 24.13 32.76
C ALA A 7 71.51 22.76 32.58
N LEU A 8 71.20 22.42 31.30
CA LEU A 8 70.82 21.08 30.92
C LEU A 8 72.02 20.17 30.86
N LEU A 9 72.00 19.10 31.66
CA LEU A 9 72.88 17.97 31.54
C LEU A 9 72.17 16.89 30.68
N ALA A 10 72.62 16.69 29.45
CA ALA A 10 72.15 15.61 28.60
C ALA A 10 72.92 14.31 28.94
N ILE A 11 72.24 13.35 29.51
CA ILE A 11 72.75 11.98 29.63
C ILE A 11 72.13 11.15 28.52
N GLY A 12 72.97 10.81 27.56
CA GLY A 12 72.59 9.92 26.50
C GLY A 12 72.63 8.45 27.02
N LEU A 13 71.42 7.85 26.99
CA LEU A 13 71.30 6.40 27.13
C LEU A 13 70.98 5.82 25.77
N ALA A 14 71.98 5.21 25.15
CA ALA A 14 71.79 4.40 23.96
C ALA A 14 71.11 3.08 24.36
N ALA A 15 69.85 2.89 24.00
CA ALA A 15 69.21 1.60 24.09
C ALA A 15 69.34 0.86 22.74
N PRO A 16 69.71 -0.44 22.76
CA PRO A 16 69.85 -1.20 21.53
C PRO A 16 68.46 -1.40 20.88
N LEU A 17 68.28 -1.03 19.57
CA LEU A 17 67.17 -1.42 18.75
C LEU A 17 67.17 -2.96 18.64
N ALA A 18 66.26 -3.60 19.38
CA ALA A 18 65.89 -4.98 19.10
C ALA A 18 65.04 -4.99 17.88
N LEU A 19 65.56 -5.44 16.77
CA LEU A 19 64.76 -5.82 15.59
C LEU A 19 63.82 -6.94 15.97
N VAL A 20 62.57 -6.59 16.29
CA VAL A 20 61.51 -7.59 16.36
C VAL A 20 61.13 -7.96 14.91
N THR A 21 61.73 -8.99 14.41
CA THR A 21 61.26 -9.69 13.23
C THR A 21 59.93 -10.32 13.61
N VAL A 22 58.83 -9.62 13.20
CA VAL A 22 57.49 -10.22 13.16
C VAL A 22 57.59 -11.33 12.10
N ALA A 23 57.81 -12.53 12.52
CA ALA A 23 57.60 -13.70 11.70
C ALA A 23 56.12 -13.70 11.37
N ARG A 24 55.77 -13.27 10.13
CA ARG A 24 54.49 -13.59 9.55
C ARG A 24 54.39 -15.11 9.58
N ALA A 25 53.61 -15.63 10.52
CA ALA A 25 53.10 -16.99 10.42
C ALA A 25 52.33 -17.05 9.10
N GLY A 26 53.03 -17.49 8.07
CA GLY A 26 52.39 -17.89 6.82
C GLY A 26 51.50 -19.06 7.20
N GLY A 27 50.22 -18.76 7.43
CA GLY A 27 49.21 -19.80 7.50
C GLY A 27 49.30 -20.55 6.17
N GLN A 28 49.81 -21.78 6.23
CA GLN A 28 49.67 -22.71 5.12
C GLN A 28 48.22 -22.82 4.83
N GLN A 29 47.77 -22.14 3.75
CA GLN A 29 46.47 -22.41 3.16
C GLN A 29 46.52 -23.87 2.71
N SER A 30 45.65 -24.68 3.29
CA SER A 30 45.42 -26.03 2.83
C SER A 30 45.13 -25.96 1.33
N PRO A 31 45.89 -26.73 0.50
CA PRO A 31 45.61 -26.74 -0.93
C PRO A 31 44.28 -27.40 -1.14
N GLY A 32 43.28 -26.63 -1.61
CA GLY A 32 42.11 -27.27 -2.14
C GLY A 32 40.71 -26.78 -1.76
N GLN A 33 40.54 -25.63 -1.10
CA GLN A 33 39.21 -25.01 -1.20
C GLN A 33 39.24 -23.90 -2.25
N VAL A 34 39.23 -24.34 -3.52
CA VAL A 34 38.82 -23.47 -4.64
C VAL A 34 37.39 -23.06 -4.34
N ARG A 35 37.18 -21.80 -3.94
CA ARG A 35 35.84 -21.25 -3.88
C ARG A 35 35.21 -21.49 -5.27
N PRO A 36 34.06 -22.17 -5.36
CA PRO A 36 33.43 -22.35 -6.63
C PRO A 36 33.28 -20.98 -7.30
N ARG A 37 33.79 -20.84 -8.52
CA ARG A 37 33.50 -19.67 -9.34
C ARG A 37 32.01 -19.55 -9.46
N PRO A 38 31.44 -18.32 -9.53
CA PRO A 38 30.02 -18.14 -9.84
C PRO A 38 29.64 -19.03 -11.00
N ALA A 39 28.43 -19.57 -10.99
CA ALA A 39 27.93 -20.52 -12.01
C ALA A 39 27.71 -19.85 -13.39
N GLU A 40 28.22 -18.64 -13.59
CA GLU A 40 28.20 -17.95 -14.89
C GLU A 40 28.84 -18.83 -15.96
N GLY A 41 28.05 -19.15 -16.98
CA GLY A 41 28.49 -19.95 -18.12
C GLY A 41 28.48 -21.49 -17.91
N ARG A 42 27.95 -21.98 -16.81
CA ARG A 42 27.69 -23.43 -16.67
C ARG A 42 26.27 -23.75 -17.11
N GLU A 43 26.15 -24.63 -18.09
CA GLU A 43 24.85 -25.21 -18.42
C GLU A 43 24.40 -26.17 -17.31
N PRO A 44 23.12 -26.15 -16.93
CA PRO A 44 22.55 -27.13 -16.00
C PRO A 44 22.66 -28.55 -16.54
N GLU A 45 22.91 -29.52 -15.68
CA GLU A 45 22.92 -30.93 -16.02
C GLU A 45 21.56 -31.43 -16.55
N PHE A 46 20.49 -30.79 -16.06
CA PHE A 46 19.11 -31.11 -16.47
C PHE A 46 18.46 -29.87 -17.11
N LYS A 47 17.42 -30.12 -17.93
CA LYS A 47 16.60 -29.03 -18.46
C LYS A 47 16.09 -28.13 -17.33
N PRO A 48 16.37 -26.83 -17.34
CA PRO A 48 15.90 -25.92 -16.30
C PRO A 48 14.38 -25.92 -16.22
N PRO A 49 13.79 -25.92 -15.01
CA PRO A 49 12.36 -25.70 -14.85
C PRO A 49 12.00 -24.28 -15.27
N THR A 50 10.77 -24.09 -15.72
CA THR A 50 10.23 -22.75 -15.90
C THR A 50 10.07 -22.06 -14.55
N ILE A 51 9.99 -20.73 -14.54
CA ILE A 51 9.75 -19.96 -13.29
C ILE A 51 8.47 -20.40 -12.56
N ARG A 52 7.48 -20.94 -13.27
CA ARG A 52 6.23 -21.44 -12.68
C ARG A 52 6.38 -22.81 -12.03
N GLU A 53 7.29 -23.63 -12.55
CA GLU A 53 7.56 -24.99 -12.06
C GLU A 53 8.54 -24.99 -10.89
N TYR A 54 9.45 -24.00 -10.84
CA TYR A 54 10.45 -23.91 -9.78
C TYR A 54 9.81 -23.41 -8.48
N LYS A 55 9.41 -24.35 -7.61
CA LYS A 55 8.79 -24.12 -6.31
C LYS A 55 9.61 -24.79 -5.20
N PRO A 56 10.78 -24.26 -4.87
CA PRO A 56 11.65 -24.86 -3.86
C PRO A 56 10.96 -24.87 -2.48
N LYS A 57 11.05 -25.99 -1.78
CA LYS A 57 10.62 -26.09 -0.39
C LYS A 57 11.75 -25.59 0.51
N SER A 58 11.43 -24.61 1.35
CA SER A 58 12.38 -24.16 2.36
C SER A 58 12.70 -25.28 3.34
N GLN A 59 13.97 -25.38 3.73
CA GLN A 59 14.44 -26.23 4.83
C GLN A 59 14.54 -25.47 6.16
N LEU A 60 14.22 -24.19 6.17
CA LEU A 60 14.15 -23.41 7.40
C LEU A 60 13.04 -23.97 8.30
N VAL A 61 13.39 -24.15 9.57
CA VAL A 61 12.44 -24.44 10.63
C VAL A 61 12.29 -23.16 11.44
N SER A 62 11.32 -22.34 11.07
CA SER A 62 11.01 -21.09 11.78
C SER A 62 9.68 -21.25 12.54
N PRO A 63 9.51 -20.55 13.68
CA PRO A 63 8.21 -20.49 14.35
C PRO A 63 7.14 -19.99 13.41
N GLN A 64 5.95 -20.57 13.52
CA GLN A 64 4.80 -20.21 12.68
C GLN A 64 3.60 -19.88 13.57
N HIS A 65 3.09 -18.67 13.45
CA HIS A 65 1.95 -18.17 14.21
C HIS A 65 0.84 -17.71 13.26
N PRO A 66 0.09 -18.62 12.62
CA PRO A 66 -1.03 -18.25 11.77
C PRO A 66 -2.06 -17.44 12.55
N VAL A 67 -2.53 -16.35 11.97
CA VAL A 67 -3.56 -15.48 12.57
C VAL A 67 -4.83 -15.57 11.73
N PRO A 68 -5.76 -16.49 12.07
CA PRO A 68 -6.95 -16.71 11.25
C PRO A 68 -7.97 -15.57 11.34
N ARG A 69 -7.86 -14.70 12.34
CA ARG A 69 -8.80 -13.64 12.65
C ARG A 69 -8.06 -12.46 13.25
N ALA A 70 -8.39 -11.23 12.81
CA ALA A 70 -7.78 -10.00 13.34
C ALA A 70 -7.98 -9.88 14.86
N LYS A 71 -6.94 -9.44 15.56
CA LYS A 71 -6.92 -9.25 17.01
C LYS A 71 -7.98 -8.24 17.49
N PHE A 72 -8.20 -7.19 16.72
CA PHE A 72 -9.17 -6.13 16.99
C PHE A 72 -10.22 -6.06 15.88
N PRO A 73 -11.40 -5.47 16.15
CA PRO A 73 -12.41 -5.22 15.12
C PRO A 73 -11.84 -4.36 13.99
N VAL A 74 -12.20 -4.67 12.73
CA VAL A 74 -11.65 -4.05 11.54
C VAL A 74 -12.73 -3.35 10.73
N ILE A 75 -12.40 -2.16 10.21
CA ILE A 75 -13.09 -1.52 9.10
C ILE A 75 -12.23 -1.69 7.86
N ASP A 76 -12.72 -2.41 6.88
CA ASP A 76 -12.08 -2.48 5.57
C ASP A 76 -12.60 -1.33 4.71
N ILE A 77 -11.76 -0.31 4.51
CA ILE A 77 -12.15 0.89 3.73
C ILE A 77 -12.03 0.71 2.22
N HIS A 78 -11.54 -0.43 1.76
CA HIS A 78 -11.31 -0.68 0.35
C HIS A 78 -11.84 -2.05 -0.06
N SER A 79 -13.14 -2.12 -0.32
CA SER A 79 -13.80 -3.33 -0.78
C SER A 79 -14.70 -3.03 -1.99
N HIS A 80 -14.94 -4.04 -2.79
CA HIS A 80 -15.80 -3.97 -3.98
C HIS A 80 -16.88 -5.04 -3.89
N GLN A 81 -18.15 -4.59 -3.84
CA GLN A 81 -19.33 -5.44 -3.80
C GLN A 81 -20.35 -4.97 -4.84
N PRO A 82 -21.27 -5.81 -5.30
CA PRO A 82 -22.37 -5.35 -6.14
C PRO A 82 -23.19 -4.24 -5.47
N THR A 83 -23.68 -3.29 -6.27
CA THR A 83 -24.59 -2.24 -5.82
C THR A 83 -25.82 -2.17 -6.75
N PRO A 84 -27.05 -2.41 -6.24
CA PRO A 84 -27.35 -2.93 -4.91
C PRO A 84 -26.83 -4.36 -4.69
N ILE A 85 -26.56 -4.72 -3.43
CA ILE A 85 -26.22 -6.10 -3.04
C ILE A 85 -27.49 -6.89 -2.73
N SER A 86 -27.58 -8.11 -3.26
CA SER A 86 -28.72 -8.99 -2.93
C SER A 86 -28.63 -9.55 -1.50
N PRO A 87 -29.75 -9.91 -0.84
CA PRO A 87 -29.71 -10.50 0.50
C PRO A 87 -28.83 -11.75 0.60
N ALA A 88 -28.89 -12.64 -0.38
CA ALA A 88 -28.10 -13.87 -0.41
C ALA A 88 -26.58 -13.60 -0.54
N GLU A 89 -26.21 -12.61 -1.33
CA GLU A 89 -24.80 -12.16 -1.44
C GLU A 89 -24.34 -11.51 -0.14
N PHE A 90 -25.20 -10.69 0.47
CA PHE A 90 -24.84 -10.05 1.74
C PHE A 90 -24.67 -11.07 2.85
N ASP A 91 -25.53 -12.10 2.94
CA ASP A 91 -25.35 -13.21 3.89
C ASP A 91 -24.01 -13.93 3.69
N ARG A 92 -23.54 -14.12 2.44
CA ARG A 92 -22.21 -14.70 2.15
C ARG A 92 -21.07 -13.77 2.57
N VAL A 93 -21.19 -12.49 2.28
CA VAL A 93 -20.22 -11.48 2.68
C VAL A 93 -20.10 -11.43 4.20
N MET A 94 -21.22 -11.45 4.92
CA MET A 94 -21.26 -11.42 6.37
C MET A 94 -20.52 -12.60 7.01
N LYS A 95 -20.66 -13.81 6.49
CA LYS A 95 -19.91 -14.98 7.00
C LYS A 95 -18.40 -14.76 6.93
N GLY A 96 -17.90 -14.25 5.82
CA GLY A 96 -16.48 -13.91 5.66
C GLY A 96 -16.03 -12.76 6.56
N MET A 97 -16.91 -11.77 6.79
CA MET A 97 -16.63 -10.66 7.71
C MET A 97 -16.48 -11.17 9.15
N GLU A 98 -17.41 -11.99 9.61
CA GLU A 98 -17.40 -12.53 10.96
C GLU A 98 -16.18 -13.42 11.22
N SER A 99 -15.80 -14.28 10.26
CA SER A 99 -14.60 -15.10 10.40
C SER A 99 -13.32 -14.29 10.54
N ASN A 100 -13.25 -13.10 9.94
CA ASN A 100 -12.07 -12.24 9.91
C ASN A 100 -12.09 -11.08 10.91
N ASN A 101 -13.13 -10.94 11.73
CA ASN A 101 -13.36 -9.79 12.63
C ASN A 101 -13.58 -8.45 11.90
N LEU A 102 -14.10 -8.50 10.66
CA LEU A 102 -14.50 -7.30 9.94
C LEU A 102 -15.84 -6.82 10.47
N GLN A 103 -15.92 -5.58 10.91
CA GLN A 103 -17.15 -4.97 11.41
C GLN A 103 -17.87 -4.18 10.32
N ILE A 104 -17.12 -3.43 9.51
CA ILE A 104 -17.67 -2.60 8.44
C ILE A 104 -16.86 -2.81 7.17
N LEU A 105 -17.55 -2.94 6.04
CA LEU A 105 -16.98 -2.80 4.71
C LEU A 105 -17.38 -1.47 4.10
N VAL A 106 -16.42 -0.72 3.58
CA VAL A 106 -16.68 0.41 2.70
C VAL A 106 -16.67 -0.10 1.26
N ASN A 107 -17.85 -0.18 0.67
CA ASN A 107 -18.00 -0.59 -0.72
C ASN A 107 -17.71 0.60 -1.67
N LEU A 108 -16.61 0.51 -2.38
CA LEU A 108 -16.14 1.52 -3.31
C LEU A 108 -16.80 1.43 -4.70
N SER A 109 -17.63 0.43 -4.93
CA SER A 109 -18.44 0.25 -6.14
C SER A 109 -19.88 0.74 -5.94
N GLY A 110 -20.06 1.85 -5.20
CA GLY A 110 -21.36 2.39 -4.84
C GLY A 110 -22.17 2.94 -6.02
N SER A 111 -21.52 3.16 -7.17
CA SER A 111 -22.16 3.77 -8.34
C SER A 111 -22.51 5.26 -8.11
N TYR A 112 -23.50 5.79 -8.81
CA TYR A 112 -23.98 7.17 -8.73
C TYR A 112 -25.47 7.25 -9.07
N GLY A 113 -26.13 8.35 -8.72
CA GLY A 113 -27.52 8.64 -9.05
C GLY A 113 -28.49 7.57 -8.55
N SER A 114 -29.46 7.22 -9.37
CA SER A 114 -30.53 6.27 -8.98
C SER A 114 -30.00 4.91 -8.55
N ARG A 115 -28.90 4.43 -9.13
CA ARG A 115 -28.30 3.15 -8.74
C ARG A 115 -27.68 3.20 -7.35
N LEU A 116 -27.00 4.29 -7.01
CA LEU A 116 -26.50 4.51 -5.66
C LEU A 116 -27.64 4.59 -4.64
N GLN A 117 -28.70 5.35 -4.96
CA GLN A 117 -29.88 5.48 -4.09
C GLN A 117 -30.52 4.12 -3.81
N GLN A 118 -30.75 3.28 -4.84
CA GLN A 118 -31.24 1.91 -4.67
C GLN A 118 -30.30 1.08 -3.78
N GLY A 119 -28.99 1.24 -3.92
CA GLY A 119 -27.99 0.57 -3.06
C GLY A 119 -28.13 1.00 -1.60
N VAL A 120 -28.24 2.31 -1.34
CA VAL A 120 -28.42 2.86 0.02
C VAL A 120 -29.72 2.37 0.65
N GLU A 121 -30.82 2.38 -0.12
CA GLU A 121 -32.12 1.89 0.32
C GLU A 121 -32.07 0.38 0.68
N ALA A 122 -31.44 -0.42 -0.19
CA ALA A 122 -31.26 -1.85 0.07
C ALA A 122 -30.45 -2.13 1.35
N LEU A 123 -29.38 -1.35 1.60
CA LEU A 123 -28.60 -1.46 2.83
C LEU A 123 -29.43 -1.06 4.05
N ARG A 124 -30.16 0.06 4.00
CA ARG A 124 -31.01 0.53 5.11
C ARG A 124 -32.12 -0.46 5.46
N ALA A 125 -32.68 -1.14 4.46
CA ALA A 125 -33.69 -2.18 4.66
C ALA A 125 -33.12 -3.52 5.14
N SER A 126 -31.81 -3.72 5.06
CA SER A 126 -31.15 -4.97 5.47
C SER A 126 -31.03 -5.08 6.98
N LYS A 127 -31.09 -6.33 7.50
CA LYS A 127 -30.68 -6.66 8.88
C LYS A 127 -29.21 -6.30 9.17
N TYR A 128 -28.41 -6.06 8.14
CA TYR A 128 -26.98 -5.72 8.20
C TYR A 128 -26.70 -4.25 7.89
N LYS A 129 -27.65 -3.36 8.05
CA LYS A 129 -27.57 -1.94 7.66
C LYS A 129 -26.33 -1.18 8.12
N ASP A 130 -25.75 -1.57 9.26
CA ASP A 130 -24.57 -0.93 9.87
C ASP A 130 -23.24 -1.62 9.50
N ARG A 131 -23.28 -2.66 8.64
CA ARG A 131 -22.11 -3.48 8.30
C ARG A 131 -21.49 -3.14 6.95
N MET A 132 -22.14 -2.32 6.14
CA MET A 132 -21.62 -1.85 4.86
C MET A 132 -22.09 -0.43 4.59
N VAL A 133 -21.19 0.37 4.00
CA VAL A 133 -21.50 1.72 3.51
C VAL A 133 -21.02 1.87 2.07
N LEU A 134 -21.58 2.84 1.34
CA LEU A 134 -21.25 3.09 -0.06
C LEU A 134 -20.46 4.38 -0.21
N PHE A 135 -19.41 4.34 -1.04
CA PHE A 135 -18.80 5.54 -1.63
C PHE A 135 -19.36 5.74 -3.02
N ALA A 136 -19.69 6.98 -3.36
CA ALA A 136 -20.14 7.35 -4.69
C ALA A 136 -19.01 7.21 -5.73
N ASN A 137 -19.39 7.12 -7.00
CA ASN A 137 -18.45 7.15 -8.13
C ASN A 137 -18.82 8.31 -9.07
N LEU A 138 -17.87 8.72 -9.93
CA LEU A 138 -18.15 9.66 -11.02
C LEU A 138 -18.47 8.92 -12.32
N ASN A 139 -19.33 9.54 -13.14
CA ASN A 139 -19.64 9.02 -14.46
C ASN A 139 -18.64 9.55 -15.50
N PHE A 140 -17.60 8.80 -15.79
CA PHE A 140 -16.63 9.08 -16.85
C PHE A 140 -16.96 8.39 -18.19
N ARG A 141 -18.18 7.87 -18.39
CA ARG A 141 -18.58 7.24 -19.66
C ARG A 141 -18.78 8.27 -20.77
N GLU A 142 -19.16 9.49 -20.42
CA GLU A 142 -19.23 10.61 -21.34
C GLU A 142 -17.89 11.34 -21.39
N ALA A 143 -17.55 11.86 -22.57
CA ALA A 143 -16.33 12.65 -22.71
C ALA A 143 -16.39 13.90 -21.82
N VAL A 144 -15.32 14.16 -21.09
CA VAL A 144 -15.22 15.30 -20.19
C VAL A 144 -15.05 16.58 -21.00
N GLY A 145 -16.06 17.42 -20.97
CA GLY A 145 -16.07 18.73 -21.63
C GLY A 145 -16.35 19.88 -20.67
N PRO A 146 -16.41 21.11 -21.17
CA PRO A 146 -16.75 22.28 -20.35
C PRO A 146 -18.03 22.08 -19.57
N GLY A 147 -17.99 22.35 -18.25
CA GLY A 147 -19.13 22.19 -17.35
C GLY A 147 -19.34 20.75 -16.84
N PHE A 148 -18.52 19.78 -17.20
CA PHE A 148 -18.55 18.43 -16.65
C PHE A 148 -18.40 18.48 -15.12
N GLY A 149 -17.41 19.21 -14.61
CA GLY A 149 -17.13 19.29 -13.18
C GLY A 149 -18.29 19.82 -12.37
N ALA A 150 -19.00 20.83 -12.87
CA ALA A 150 -20.19 21.37 -12.19
C ALA A 150 -21.33 20.33 -12.13
N LYS A 151 -21.56 19.58 -13.22
CA LYS A 151 -22.57 18.50 -13.26
C LYS A 151 -22.19 17.35 -12.33
N ALA A 152 -20.92 16.92 -12.37
CA ALA A 152 -20.40 15.85 -11.52
C ALA A 152 -20.46 16.22 -10.03
N ALA A 153 -20.11 17.46 -9.68
CA ALA A 153 -20.20 17.99 -8.32
C ALA A 153 -21.64 18.03 -7.82
N LYS A 154 -22.59 18.45 -8.68
CA LYS A 154 -24.01 18.43 -8.33
C LYS A 154 -24.53 17.01 -8.11
N GLN A 155 -24.19 16.08 -8.98
CA GLN A 155 -24.58 14.66 -8.82
C GLN A 155 -23.98 14.09 -7.53
N LEU A 156 -22.72 14.38 -7.23
CA LEU A 156 -22.07 13.96 -6.00
C LEU A 156 -22.72 14.55 -4.75
N ASP A 157 -23.11 15.83 -4.77
CA ASP A 157 -23.82 16.48 -3.67
C ASP A 157 -25.17 15.77 -3.40
N ASP A 158 -25.90 15.40 -4.47
CA ASP A 158 -27.14 14.65 -4.37
C ASP A 158 -26.90 13.22 -3.85
N ASP A 159 -25.84 12.54 -4.29
CA ASP A 159 -25.45 11.20 -3.87
C ASP A 159 -25.04 11.15 -2.38
N ILE A 160 -24.29 12.15 -1.91
CA ILE A 160 -23.92 12.26 -0.48
C ILE A 160 -25.19 12.50 0.36
N LYS A 161 -26.10 13.37 -0.07
CA LYS A 161 -27.37 13.59 0.63
C LYS A 161 -28.25 12.33 0.66
N ALA A 162 -28.18 11.50 -0.37
CA ALA A 162 -28.87 10.21 -0.42
C ALA A 162 -28.27 9.19 0.55
N GLY A 163 -26.99 9.31 0.90
CA GLY A 163 -26.33 8.46 1.90
C GLY A 163 -24.97 7.90 1.52
N ALA A 164 -24.34 8.38 0.45
CA ALA A 164 -22.95 8.06 0.16
C ALA A 164 -22.04 8.69 1.23
N MET A 165 -21.07 7.92 1.76
CA MET A 165 -20.18 8.37 2.85
C MET A 165 -18.81 8.81 2.36
N GLY A 166 -18.59 8.88 1.07
CA GLY A 166 -17.35 9.30 0.44
C GLY A 166 -17.41 9.19 -1.08
N LEU A 167 -16.29 9.50 -1.71
CA LEU A 167 -16.13 9.39 -3.16
C LEU A 167 -15.01 8.39 -3.47
N LYS A 168 -15.23 7.47 -4.41
CA LYS A 168 -14.18 6.63 -5.01
C LYS A 168 -13.86 7.12 -6.41
N ILE A 169 -12.59 7.33 -6.65
CA ILE A 169 -12.04 7.53 -7.99
C ILE A 169 -11.23 6.29 -8.37
N PHE A 170 -11.52 5.73 -9.55
CA PHE A 170 -10.80 4.60 -10.11
C PHE A 170 -9.59 5.07 -10.94
N LYS A 171 -8.67 4.15 -11.21
CA LYS A 171 -7.43 4.39 -11.96
C LYS A 171 -7.62 4.92 -13.40
N ASP A 172 -8.84 4.84 -13.91
CA ASP A 172 -9.17 5.37 -15.24
C ASP A 172 -8.88 6.87 -15.34
N LEU A 173 -9.10 7.62 -14.24
CA LEU A 173 -8.70 9.03 -14.18
C LEU A 173 -7.17 9.15 -14.27
N GLY A 174 -6.73 9.99 -15.19
CA GLY A 174 -5.31 10.20 -15.49
C GLY A 174 -4.73 9.19 -16.46
N MET A 175 -5.31 7.99 -16.61
CA MET A 175 -4.81 6.98 -17.55
C MET A 175 -5.66 6.88 -18.82
N PHE A 176 -6.96 6.72 -18.70
CA PHE A 176 -7.83 6.35 -19.80
C PHE A 176 -8.94 7.35 -20.11
N VAL A 177 -9.40 8.11 -19.12
CA VAL A 177 -10.45 9.12 -19.33
C VAL A 177 -10.00 10.18 -20.32
N ARG A 178 -10.87 10.52 -21.28
CA ARG A 178 -10.61 11.50 -22.33
C ARG A 178 -11.53 12.70 -22.19
N LYS A 179 -11.01 13.86 -22.59
CA LYS A 179 -11.78 15.09 -22.78
C LYS A 179 -12.49 15.06 -24.12
N ALA A 180 -13.44 15.99 -24.32
CA ALA A 180 -14.21 16.08 -25.55
C ALA A 180 -13.36 16.36 -26.82
N ASP A 181 -12.18 16.95 -26.63
CA ASP A 181 -11.19 17.18 -27.69
C ASP A 181 -10.28 15.96 -27.96
N GLY A 182 -10.50 14.83 -27.27
CA GLY A 182 -9.72 13.61 -27.38
C GLY A 182 -8.45 13.57 -26.51
N SER A 183 -8.04 14.69 -25.89
CA SER A 183 -6.90 14.73 -24.99
C SER A 183 -7.18 13.95 -23.70
N ARG A 184 -6.10 13.53 -23.00
CA ARG A 184 -6.21 12.83 -21.72
C ARG A 184 -6.69 13.79 -20.62
N LEU A 185 -7.66 13.37 -19.82
CA LEU A 185 -8.03 14.12 -18.62
C LEU A 185 -6.92 13.93 -17.56
N GLN A 186 -6.26 15.03 -17.20
CA GLN A 186 -5.24 15.03 -16.15
C GLN A 186 -5.88 14.91 -14.76
N VAL A 187 -5.14 14.39 -13.80
CA VAL A 187 -5.64 14.25 -12.41
C VAL A 187 -5.89 15.60 -11.75
N ASP A 188 -5.08 16.60 -12.10
CA ASP A 188 -5.17 17.98 -11.60
C ASP A 188 -5.94 18.93 -12.54
N ASP A 189 -6.71 18.38 -13.48
CA ASP A 189 -7.53 19.20 -14.39
C ASP A 189 -8.53 20.06 -13.62
N PRO A 190 -8.60 21.37 -13.89
CA PRO A 190 -9.51 22.30 -13.21
C PRO A 190 -11.01 21.92 -13.31
N GLU A 191 -11.40 21.16 -14.32
CA GLU A 191 -12.79 20.65 -14.44
C GLU A 191 -13.18 19.77 -13.23
N LEU A 192 -12.21 19.19 -12.50
CA LEU A 192 -12.47 18.35 -11.34
C LEU A 192 -12.52 19.12 -10.01
N ASP A 193 -12.14 20.40 -9.97
CA ASP A 193 -12.04 21.20 -8.74
C ASP A 193 -13.33 21.21 -7.93
N ALA A 194 -14.48 21.41 -8.61
CA ALA A 194 -15.78 21.44 -7.97
C ALA A 194 -16.15 20.11 -7.28
N VAL A 195 -15.66 18.99 -7.80
CA VAL A 195 -15.87 17.66 -7.21
C VAL A 195 -15.13 17.55 -5.87
N TRP A 196 -13.86 17.94 -5.85
CA TRP A 196 -13.06 17.91 -4.63
C TRP A 196 -13.59 18.85 -3.57
N GLN A 197 -14.01 20.05 -3.95
CA GLN A 197 -14.63 21.03 -3.07
C GLN A 197 -15.97 20.51 -2.49
N THR A 198 -16.74 19.74 -3.25
CA THR A 198 -17.97 19.11 -2.76
C THR A 198 -17.68 18.10 -1.65
N CYS A 199 -16.66 17.27 -1.79
CA CYS A 199 -16.23 16.36 -0.72
C CYS A 199 -15.79 17.13 0.54
N ALA A 200 -15.03 18.21 0.38
CA ALA A 200 -14.62 19.06 1.50
C ALA A 200 -15.83 19.70 2.20
N LYS A 201 -16.78 20.25 1.45
CA LYS A 201 -18.03 20.86 1.96
C LYS A 201 -18.82 19.88 2.84
N HIS A 202 -18.93 18.62 2.44
CA HIS A 202 -19.61 17.57 3.18
C HIS A 202 -18.75 16.85 4.20
N ASN A 203 -17.47 17.23 4.30
CA ASN A 203 -16.49 16.59 5.19
C ASN A 203 -16.35 15.06 4.97
N VAL A 204 -16.56 14.59 3.75
CA VAL A 204 -16.40 13.17 3.36
C VAL A 204 -15.05 12.93 2.68
N PRO A 205 -14.43 11.74 2.84
CA PRO A 205 -13.15 11.44 2.23
C PRO A 205 -13.30 11.09 0.73
N VAL A 206 -12.21 11.32 -0.01
CA VAL A 206 -11.99 10.79 -1.35
C VAL A 206 -11.00 9.64 -1.28
N LEU A 207 -11.41 8.43 -1.59
CA LEU A 207 -10.48 7.32 -1.79
C LEU A 207 -10.15 7.26 -3.28
N ILE A 208 -8.88 7.55 -3.59
CA ILE A 208 -8.44 7.77 -4.97
C ILE A 208 -7.35 6.79 -5.38
N HIS A 209 -7.59 6.07 -6.48
CA HIS A 209 -6.66 5.16 -7.12
C HIS A 209 -6.11 5.82 -8.39
N ILE A 210 -4.86 6.26 -8.37
CA ILE A 210 -4.16 6.82 -9.53
C ILE A 210 -2.96 5.94 -9.85
N ALA A 211 -2.76 5.64 -11.12
CA ALA A 211 -1.71 4.78 -11.65
C ALA A 211 -1.85 3.29 -11.26
N GLU A 212 -0.78 2.55 -11.50
CA GLU A 212 -0.53 1.15 -11.16
C GLU A 212 0.88 1.02 -10.56
N PRO A 213 1.34 -0.16 -10.10
CA PRO A 213 2.69 -0.32 -9.59
C PRO A 213 3.76 0.22 -10.56
N PRO A 214 4.82 0.88 -10.07
CA PRO A 214 5.86 1.46 -10.96
C PRO A 214 6.40 0.49 -12.00
N ALA A 215 6.63 -0.77 -11.61
CA ALA A 215 7.13 -1.81 -12.52
C ALA A 215 6.21 -2.11 -13.72
N PHE A 216 4.92 -1.71 -13.67
CA PHE A 216 3.99 -1.89 -14.79
C PHE A 216 4.26 -0.91 -15.93
N PHE A 217 4.97 0.18 -15.64
CA PHE A 217 5.37 1.22 -16.60
C PHE A 217 6.81 1.02 -17.13
N GLU A 218 7.56 0.09 -16.50
CA GLU A 218 8.93 -0.22 -16.89
C GLU A 218 8.98 -1.29 -18.00
N PRO A 219 10.10 -1.38 -18.75
CA PRO A 219 10.28 -2.44 -19.74
C PRO A 219 10.03 -3.84 -19.16
N LEU A 220 9.41 -4.70 -19.97
CA LEU A 220 9.15 -6.10 -19.58
C LEU A 220 10.32 -6.99 -20.03
N ASP A 221 11.41 -6.94 -19.29
CA ASP A 221 12.57 -7.81 -19.46
C ASP A 221 12.86 -8.60 -18.17
N TYR A 222 13.96 -9.34 -18.15
CA TYR A 222 14.35 -10.19 -17.01
C TYR A 222 14.71 -9.43 -15.74
N THR A 223 14.84 -8.10 -15.80
CA THR A 223 15.11 -7.24 -14.63
C THR A 223 13.84 -6.72 -13.97
N ASN A 224 12.68 -6.84 -14.63
CA ASN A 224 11.41 -6.38 -14.09
C ASN A 224 10.92 -7.34 -13.00
N GLU A 225 10.84 -6.88 -11.75
CA GLU A 225 10.42 -7.71 -10.61
C GLU A 225 8.97 -8.25 -10.72
N ARG A 226 8.14 -7.66 -11.58
CA ARG A 226 6.75 -8.08 -11.83
C ARG A 226 6.61 -8.86 -13.16
N TRP A 227 7.73 -9.34 -13.71
CA TRP A 227 7.75 -9.99 -15.01
C TRP A 227 6.72 -11.13 -15.12
N LEU A 228 6.65 -12.01 -14.11
CA LEU A 228 5.72 -13.15 -14.15
C LEU A 228 4.26 -12.66 -14.21
N GLU A 229 3.86 -11.72 -13.39
CA GLU A 229 2.52 -11.14 -13.41
C GLU A 229 2.20 -10.49 -14.74
N LEU A 230 3.10 -9.64 -15.24
CA LEU A 230 2.89 -8.90 -16.48
C LEU A 230 2.97 -9.80 -17.72
N SER A 231 3.60 -10.96 -17.63
CA SER A 231 3.57 -11.96 -18.70
C SER A 231 2.26 -12.75 -18.73
N LEU A 232 1.64 -12.97 -17.54
CA LEU A 232 0.34 -13.66 -17.41
C LEU A 232 -0.84 -12.73 -17.70
N TYR A 233 -0.70 -11.44 -17.41
CA TYR A 233 -1.74 -10.41 -17.54
C TYR A 233 -1.24 -9.23 -18.39
N PRO A 234 -1.17 -9.39 -19.74
CA PRO A 234 -0.60 -8.38 -20.62
C PRO A 234 -1.37 -7.05 -20.64
N ASP A 235 -2.66 -7.07 -20.33
CA ASP A 235 -3.52 -5.89 -20.17
C ASP A 235 -3.13 -4.97 -19.00
N ARG A 236 -2.27 -5.45 -18.08
CA ARG A 236 -1.71 -4.66 -16.97
C ARG A 236 -0.48 -3.85 -17.34
N ARG A 237 0.02 -3.96 -18.57
CA ARG A 237 1.23 -3.25 -19.04
C ARG A 237 0.87 -1.82 -19.42
N HIS A 238 1.67 -0.86 -18.95
CA HIS A 238 1.48 0.56 -19.21
C HIS A 238 2.78 1.23 -19.70
N GLN A 239 3.53 0.54 -20.54
CA GLN A 239 4.79 1.02 -21.09
C GLN A 239 4.60 2.13 -22.11
N GLU A 240 3.40 2.21 -22.71
CA GLU A 240 3.01 3.26 -23.65
C GLU A 240 2.06 4.25 -22.98
N GLY A 241 2.05 5.49 -23.42
CA GLY A 241 1.15 6.53 -22.93
C GLY A 241 1.74 7.35 -21.77
N VAL A 242 0.91 7.65 -20.76
CA VAL A 242 1.33 8.48 -19.62
C VAL A 242 2.29 7.74 -18.70
N ARG A 243 3.38 8.43 -18.28
CA ARG A 243 4.39 7.86 -17.39
C ARG A 243 3.93 7.89 -15.93
N PHE A 244 4.44 6.96 -15.13
CA PHE A 244 4.16 6.89 -13.68
C PHE A 244 4.45 8.22 -12.97
N GLU A 245 5.61 8.83 -13.19
CA GLU A 245 5.99 10.07 -12.51
C GLU A 245 5.13 11.27 -12.90
N GLN A 246 4.60 11.29 -14.12
CA GLN A 246 3.65 12.31 -14.53
C GLN A 246 2.34 12.18 -13.74
N LEU A 247 1.80 10.97 -13.61
CA LEU A 247 0.59 10.70 -12.81
C LEU A 247 0.77 11.08 -11.34
N MET A 248 1.95 10.78 -10.77
CA MET A 248 2.28 11.17 -9.40
C MET A 248 2.37 12.69 -9.23
N THR A 249 2.93 13.38 -10.21
CA THR A 249 3.01 14.85 -10.22
C THR A 249 1.62 15.49 -10.27
N GLU A 250 0.77 15.07 -11.20
CA GLU A 250 -0.62 15.54 -11.33
C GLU A 250 -1.41 15.29 -10.04
N ARG A 251 -1.33 14.07 -9.49
CA ARG A 251 -1.97 13.73 -8.21
C ARG A 251 -1.51 14.67 -7.09
N ASN A 252 -0.22 14.91 -6.97
CA ASN A 252 0.33 15.74 -5.91
C ASN A 252 -0.04 17.22 -6.09
N ASN A 253 -0.15 17.72 -7.32
CA ASN A 253 -0.65 19.07 -7.63
C ASN A 253 -2.11 19.22 -7.17
N MET A 254 -2.97 18.25 -7.52
CA MET A 254 -4.37 18.22 -7.09
C MET A 254 -4.49 18.25 -5.56
N ILE A 255 -3.73 17.41 -4.86
CA ILE A 255 -3.73 17.35 -3.39
C ILE A 255 -3.38 18.72 -2.77
N LYS A 256 -2.32 19.36 -3.25
CA LYS A 256 -1.88 20.68 -2.78
C LYS A 256 -2.91 21.77 -3.05
N LYS A 257 -3.60 21.70 -4.19
CA LYS A 257 -4.64 22.65 -4.57
C LYS A 257 -5.90 22.55 -3.70
N HIS A 258 -6.15 21.37 -3.11
CA HIS A 258 -7.36 21.10 -2.32
C HIS A 258 -7.04 20.68 -0.87
N PRO A 259 -6.45 21.56 -0.05
CA PRO A 259 -5.98 21.21 1.31
C PRO A 259 -7.12 20.86 2.28
N ASN A 260 -8.36 21.27 1.99
CA ASN A 260 -9.54 20.99 2.81
C ASN A 260 -10.22 19.64 2.46
N THR A 261 -9.81 19.00 1.37
CA THR A 261 -10.32 17.69 0.95
C THR A 261 -9.43 16.60 1.53
N LYS A 262 -10.03 15.59 2.17
CA LYS A 262 -9.32 14.44 2.73
C LYS A 262 -9.10 13.40 1.63
N PHE A 263 -7.86 13.13 1.28
CA PHE A 263 -7.52 12.14 0.26
C PHE A 263 -6.94 10.87 0.90
N ILE A 264 -7.58 9.73 0.67
CA ILE A 264 -7.06 8.41 0.99
C ILE A 264 -6.47 7.85 -0.30
N LEU A 265 -5.17 7.72 -0.37
CA LEU A 265 -4.49 7.20 -1.55
C LEU A 265 -4.50 5.68 -1.51
N ALA A 266 -5.22 5.08 -2.45
CA ALA A 266 -5.33 3.64 -2.60
C ALA A 266 -3.95 3.00 -2.83
N HIS A 267 -3.78 1.76 -2.33
CA HIS A 267 -2.56 0.97 -2.53
C HIS A 267 -1.29 1.67 -2.07
N PHE A 268 -1.39 2.37 -0.94
CA PHE A 268 -0.29 3.18 -0.38
C PHE A 268 0.19 4.28 -1.35
N GLY A 269 -0.68 4.72 -2.26
CA GLY A 269 -0.35 5.67 -3.31
C GLY A 269 0.75 5.19 -4.26
N TRP A 270 0.95 3.88 -4.35
CA TRP A 270 2.04 3.18 -5.04
C TRP A 270 3.44 3.60 -4.56
N HIS A 271 3.57 3.93 -3.26
CA HIS A 271 4.85 4.24 -2.61
C HIS A 271 5.23 3.22 -1.52
N GLY A 272 4.58 2.05 -1.47
CA GLY A 272 4.93 0.98 -0.53
C GLY A 272 6.37 0.48 -0.73
N ASN A 273 6.89 0.57 -1.95
CA ASN A 273 8.27 0.24 -2.31
C ASN A 273 9.28 1.36 -1.97
N ASP A 274 8.82 2.59 -1.64
CA ASP A 274 9.65 3.75 -1.28
C ASP A 274 9.01 4.49 -0.09
N LEU A 275 9.26 3.99 1.11
CA LEU A 275 8.71 4.54 2.34
C LEU A 275 9.22 5.96 2.65
N ALA A 276 10.42 6.32 2.17
CA ALA A 276 10.93 7.69 2.33
C ALA A 276 10.08 8.68 1.51
N ARG A 277 9.76 8.33 0.27
CA ARG A 277 8.86 9.11 -0.59
C ARG A 277 7.44 9.18 -0.02
N ALA A 278 6.93 8.06 0.49
CA ALA A 278 5.64 7.99 1.16
C ALA A 278 5.58 8.94 2.38
N GLY A 279 6.60 8.92 3.23
CA GLY A 279 6.69 9.78 4.41
C GLY A 279 6.77 11.25 4.04
N LYS A 280 7.58 11.61 3.06
CA LYS A 280 7.68 13.00 2.57
C LYS A 280 6.33 13.56 2.09
N LEU A 281 5.52 12.73 1.41
CA LEU A 281 4.19 13.15 0.97
C LEU A 281 3.26 13.43 2.16
N LEU A 282 3.28 12.58 3.20
CA LEU A 282 2.50 12.78 4.44
C LEU A 282 2.95 14.02 5.21
N ASP A 283 4.26 14.25 5.34
CA ASP A 283 4.82 15.39 6.06
C ASP A 283 4.43 16.73 5.39
N GLN A 284 4.32 16.75 4.06
CA GLN A 284 3.97 17.94 3.30
C GLN A 284 2.46 18.19 3.16
N ASN A 285 1.62 17.17 3.35
CA ASN A 285 0.19 17.26 3.07
C ASN A 285 -0.64 16.65 4.22
N PRO A 286 -1.12 17.47 5.16
CA PRO A 286 -1.89 17.00 6.32
C PRO A 286 -3.23 16.35 5.97
N ASN A 287 -3.74 16.57 4.78
CA ASN A 287 -4.99 16.04 4.25
C ASN A 287 -4.84 14.69 3.51
N VAL A 288 -3.62 14.11 3.48
CA VAL A 288 -3.34 12.82 2.82
C VAL A 288 -3.31 11.68 3.82
N TYR A 289 -3.86 10.56 3.43
CA TYR A 289 -3.88 9.28 4.14
C TYR A 289 -3.58 8.16 3.16
N TYR A 290 -3.14 7.00 3.66
CA TYR A 290 -2.92 5.80 2.85
C TYR A 290 -3.84 4.67 3.26
N ASP A 291 -4.28 3.84 2.31
CA ASP A 291 -4.72 2.49 2.62
C ASP A 291 -3.64 1.45 2.28
N VAL A 292 -3.76 0.26 2.87
CA VAL A 292 -2.81 -0.84 2.68
C VAL A 292 -3.31 -1.88 1.67
N ALA A 293 -4.35 -1.57 0.93
CA ALA A 293 -5.00 -2.50 0.02
C ALA A 293 -4.04 -2.99 -1.07
N ALA A 294 -4.01 -4.29 -1.28
CA ALA A 294 -3.28 -5.00 -2.33
C ALA A 294 -1.75 -4.78 -2.38
N VAL A 295 -1.13 -4.15 -1.36
CA VAL A 295 0.33 -3.88 -1.28
C VAL A 295 1.02 -4.54 -0.09
N LEU A 296 0.39 -5.57 0.48
CA LEU A 296 0.94 -6.31 1.63
C LEU A 296 2.37 -6.81 1.39
N TYR A 297 2.68 -7.16 0.16
CA TYR A 297 4.00 -7.66 -0.24
C TYR A 297 5.11 -6.61 -0.07
N ASP A 298 4.82 -5.33 -0.19
CA ASP A 298 5.83 -4.29 0.03
C ASP A 298 6.22 -4.21 1.51
N PHE A 299 5.26 -4.31 2.41
CA PHE A 299 5.51 -4.27 3.85
C PHE A 299 6.16 -5.56 4.36
N GLY A 300 5.62 -6.71 3.95
CA GLY A 300 6.15 -8.01 4.36
C GLY A 300 7.57 -8.30 3.84
N ARG A 301 8.04 -7.62 2.77
CA ARG A 301 9.42 -7.73 2.28
C ARG A 301 10.41 -6.78 2.98
N GLN A 302 9.91 -5.74 3.66
CA GLN A 302 10.72 -4.76 4.41
C GLN A 302 10.16 -4.51 5.83
N PRO A 303 9.94 -5.56 6.65
CA PRO A 303 9.11 -5.49 7.85
C PRO A 303 9.60 -4.48 8.89
N ARG A 304 10.93 -4.31 9.06
CA ARG A 304 11.49 -3.35 10.02
C ARG A 304 11.23 -1.91 9.61
N ALA A 305 11.55 -1.55 8.38
CA ALA A 305 11.29 -0.20 7.86
C ALA A 305 9.79 0.11 7.84
N ALA A 306 8.96 -0.88 7.48
CA ALA A 306 7.52 -0.76 7.49
C ALA A 306 6.99 -0.60 8.92
N HIS A 307 7.47 -1.38 9.90
CA HIS A 307 7.12 -1.21 11.32
C HIS A 307 7.37 0.23 11.78
N ASP A 308 8.58 0.75 11.59
CA ASP A 308 8.95 2.10 12.01
C ASP A 308 8.09 3.17 11.32
N PHE A 309 7.79 2.97 10.04
CA PHE A 309 6.91 3.85 9.29
C PHE A 309 5.48 3.86 9.84
N PHE A 310 4.91 2.68 10.11
CA PHE A 310 3.55 2.56 10.65
C PHE A 310 3.44 3.14 12.06
N VAL A 311 4.45 2.98 12.90
CA VAL A 311 4.51 3.61 14.23
C VAL A 311 4.56 5.13 14.11
N LYS A 312 5.43 5.67 13.22
CA LYS A 312 5.58 7.11 13.01
C LYS A 312 4.30 7.75 12.46
N TYR A 313 3.68 7.12 11.47
CA TYR A 313 2.51 7.68 10.76
C TYR A 313 1.20 6.96 11.12
N GLN A 314 1.12 6.40 12.34
CA GLN A 314 0.00 5.58 12.81
C GLN A 314 -1.39 6.22 12.68
N ASP A 315 -1.48 7.54 12.65
CA ASP A 315 -2.73 8.29 12.50
C ASP A 315 -3.12 8.56 11.03
N ARG A 316 -2.33 8.06 10.08
CA ARG A 316 -2.45 8.40 8.66
C ARG A 316 -2.61 7.18 7.75
N ILE A 317 -2.69 5.97 8.33
CA ILE A 317 -2.77 4.70 7.59
C ILE A 317 -4.06 3.98 8.00
N LEU A 318 -4.78 3.44 7.01
CA LEU A 318 -6.06 2.77 7.16
C LEU A 318 -5.97 1.34 6.59
N PHE A 319 -6.72 0.43 7.19
CA PHE A 319 -6.83 -0.91 6.64
C PHE A 319 -7.77 -0.93 5.43
N GLY A 320 -7.34 -1.61 4.37
CA GLY A 320 -8.11 -1.93 3.19
C GLY A 320 -7.54 -3.16 2.52
N LYS A 321 -8.38 -3.95 1.82
CA LYS A 321 -7.90 -5.16 1.16
C LYS A 321 -8.03 -5.14 -0.36
N ASP A 322 -8.97 -4.39 -0.92
CA ASP A 322 -9.35 -4.33 -2.34
C ASP A 322 -10.31 -5.48 -2.74
N SER A 323 -9.79 -6.58 -3.23
CA SER A 323 -10.61 -7.74 -3.58
C SER A 323 -11.11 -8.46 -2.34
N TYR A 324 -12.43 -8.63 -2.20
CA TYR A 324 -13.02 -9.35 -1.07
C TYR A 324 -12.87 -10.88 -1.25
N GLN A 325 -11.83 -11.43 -0.64
CA GLN A 325 -11.54 -12.86 -0.57
C GLN A 325 -11.26 -13.20 0.91
N PRO A 326 -12.21 -13.82 1.63
CA PRO A 326 -12.11 -14.02 3.08
C PRO A 326 -10.88 -14.82 3.54
N ASP A 327 -10.39 -15.75 2.75
CA ASP A 327 -9.24 -16.59 3.02
C ASP A 327 -7.88 -15.91 2.81
N GLU A 328 -7.87 -14.71 2.22
CA GLU A 328 -6.65 -13.93 2.04
C GLU A 328 -6.38 -12.93 3.19
N TYR A 329 -7.38 -12.55 3.99
CA TYR A 329 -7.21 -11.63 5.11
C TYR A 329 -6.24 -12.14 6.19
N PRO A 330 -6.19 -13.45 6.53
CA PRO A 330 -5.24 -13.98 7.50
C PRO A 330 -3.77 -13.66 7.21
N TYR A 331 -3.41 -13.46 5.93
CA TYR A 331 -2.05 -13.03 5.56
C TYR A 331 -1.76 -11.60 6.00
N TYR A 332 -2.76 -10.72 5.96
CA TYR A 332 -2.64 -9.34 6.46
C TYR A 332 -2.48 -9.35 7.98
N TRP A 333 -3.30 -10.13 8.69
CA TRP A 333 -3.21 -10.26 10.13
C TRP A 333 -1.84 -10.78 10.54
N ARG A 334 -1.35 -11.82 9.88
CA ARG A 334 -0.04 -12.40 10.15
C ARG A 334 1.10 -11.38 9.94
N VAL A 335 1.07 -10.61 8.87
CA VAL A 335 2.09 -9.58 8.62
C VAL A 335 2.03 -8.46 9.66
N PHE A 336 0.84 -8.01 10.06
CA PHE A 336 0.73 -6.88 10.98
C PHE A 336 0.93 -7.27 12.44
N GLU A 337 0.46 -8.44 12.85
CA GLU A 337 0.33 -8.83 14.26
C GLU A 337 1.46 -9.72 14.79
N THR A 338 2.25 -10.37 13.91
CA THR A 338 3.31 -11.31 14.32
C THR A 338 4.70 -10.83 13.97
N ASN A 339 5.70 -11.52 14.55
CA ASN A 339 7.10 -11.42 14.15
C ASN A 339 7.56 -12.66 13.35
N ASP A 340 6.63 -13.35 12.71
CA ASP A 340 6.93 -14.53 11.92
C ASP A 340 7.89 -14.21 10.76
N GLU A 341 8.75 -15.16 10.44
CA GLU A 341 9.74 -15.01 9.40
C GLU A 341 9.52 -16.00 8.25
N TYR A 342 9.80 -15.54 7.03
CA TYR A 342 9.96 -16.37 5.86
C TYR A 342 8.73 -17.27 5.56
N PHE A 343 7.54 -16.72 5.54
CA PHE A 343 6.32 -17.44 5.18
C PHE A 343 5.82 -17.10 3.78
N ASP A 344 5.01 -17.99 3.21
CA ASP A 344 4.49 -17.85 1.85
C ASP A 344 3.49 -16.70 1.72
N TYR A 345 3.51 -16.08 0.54
CA TYR A 345 2.49 -15.14 0.10
C TYR A 345 1.45 -15.85 -0.76
N TYR A 346 0.20 -15.44 -0.68
CA TYR A 346 -0.90 -16.11 -1.39
C TYR A 346 -0.92 -15.88 -2.91
N ARG A 347 -0.19 -14.88 -3.42
CA ARG A 347 -0.15 -14.58 -4.86
C ARG A 347 1.01 -15.29 -5.54
N ASP A 348 0.74 -16.41 -6.19
CA ASP A 348 1.73 -17.23 -6.90
C ASP A 348 2.50 -16.47 -7.99
N TYR A 349 1.87 -15.49 -8.63
CA TYR A 349 2.48 -14.71 -9.69
C TYR A 349 3.49 -13.64 -9.21
N HIS A 350 3.67 -13.50 -7.89
CA HIS A 350 4.79 -12.76 -7.30
C HIS A 350 6.02 -13.66 -7.10
N ALA A 351 6.06 -14.80 -7.78
CA ALA A 351 7.16 -15.75 -7.76
C ALA A 351 7.55 -16.19 -6.33
N PHE A 352 8.80 -15.94 -5.91
CA PHE A 352 9.34 -16.46 -4.65
C PHE A 352 9.34 -15.44 -3.51
N TRP A 353 8.53 -14.39 -3.58
CA TRP A 353 8.47 -13.43 -2.51
C TRP A 353 7.94 -14.06 -1.23
N LYS A 354 8.80 -14.12 -0.22
CA LYS A 354 8.43 -14.50 1.14
C LYS A 354 8.09 -13.25 1.92
N LEU A 355 7.17 -13.39 2.89
CA LEU A 355 6.76 -12.32 3.76
C LEU A 355 7.29 -12.54 5.18
N TYR A 356 7.34 -11.45 5.92
CA TYR A 356 7.79 -11.38 7.31
C TYR A 356 6.80 -10.52 8.10
N GLY A 357 6.60 -10.87 9.36
CA GLY A 357 5.75 -10.12 10.26
C GLY A 357 6.39 -8.81 10.70
N MET A 358 5.56 -7.80 10.90
CA MET A 358 5.97 -6.48 11.35
C MET A 358 5.87 -6.32 12.88
N GLY A 359 5.05 -7.13 13.56
CA GLY A 359 4.87 -7.08 15.01
C GLY A 359 4.39 -5.71 15.50
N LEU A 360 3.36 -5.14 14.86
CA LEU A 360 2.87 -3.82 15.22
C LEU A 360 2.30 -3.79 16.65
N PRO A 361 2.57 -2.71 17.42
CA PRO A 361 1.95 -2.51 18.73
C PRO A 361 0.43 -2.44 18.66
N ASP A 362 -0.26 -2.91 19.70
CA ASP A 362 -1.73 -2.92 19.77
C ASP A 362 -2.35 -1.53 19.56
N THR A 363 -1.71 -0.48 20.04
CA THR A 363 -2.16 0.92 19.83
C THR A 363 -2.11 1.31 18.35
N VAL A 364 -1.13 0.83 17.60
CA VAL A 364 -0.99 1.06 16.15
C VAL A 364 -2.00 0.20 15.40
N LEU A 365 -2.17 -1.07 15.79
CA LEU A 365 -3.16 -1.97 15.20
C LEU A 365 -4.58 -1.42 15.31
N LYS A 366 -5.00 -0.93 16.49
CA LYS A 366 -6.32 -0.31 16.67
C LYS A 366 -6.54 0.88 15.74
N LYS A 367 -5.52 1.73 15.57
CA LYS A 367 -5.60 2.88 14.64
C LYS A 367 -5.72 2.43 13.19
N LEU A 368 -4.88 1.49 12.77
CA LEU A 368 -4.88 0.92 11.43
C LEU A 368 -6.22 0.25 11.11
N TYR A 369 -6.74 -0.57 12.04
CA TYR A 369 -7.90 -1.41 11.81
C TYR A 369 -9.22 -0.64 11.85
N HIS A 370 -9.38 0.37 12.71
CA HIS A 370 -10.67 1.07 12.80
C HIS A 370 -10.60 2.54 13.21
N ALA A 371 -9.76 2.95 14.15
CA ALA A 371 -9.87 4.28 14.74
C ALA A 371 -9.67 5.40 13.70
N ASN A 372 -8.74 5.23 12.76
CA ASN A 372 -8.52 6.20 11.70
C ASN A 372 -9.71 6.27 10.73
N ALA A 373 -10.30 5.13 10.36
CA ALA A 373 -11.47 5.09 9.49
C ALA A 373 -12.69 5.78 10.15
N LEU A 374 -12.96 5.51 11.43
CA LEU A 374 -14.03 6.16 12.20
C LEU A 374 -13.85 7.68 12.31
N ARG A 375 -12.61 8.14 12.39
CA ARG A 375 -12.28 9.57 12.45
C ARG A 375 -12.45 10.26 11.09
N LEU A 376 -12.07 9.58 10.00
CA LEU A 376 -12.05 10.16 8.66
C LEU A 376 -13.39 10.12 7.94
N THR A 377 -14.21 9.13 8.23
CA THR A 377 -15.51 8.91 7.57
C THR A 377 -16.63 9.16 8.58
N PRO A 378 -17.12 10.39 8.72
CA PRO A 378 -18.21 10.71 9.62
C PRO A 378 -19.47 9.89 9.27
N GLY A 379 -20.16 9.37 10.29
CA GLY A 379 -21.38 8.59 10.12
C GLY A 379 -21.19 7.07 10.09
N LEU A 380 -19.96 6.56 10.10
CA LEU A 380 -19.73 5.14 10.32
C LEU A 380 -20.27 4.69 11.70
N ALA A 381 -20.94 3.55 11.72
CA ALA A 381 -21.44 2.97 12.97
C ALA A 381 -20.29 2.69 13.95
N ARG A 382 -20.47 3.03 15.23
CA ARG A 382 -19.45 2.81 16.27
C ARG A 382 -19.71 1.54 17.09
N VAL A 383 -20.80 0.83 16.81
CA VAL A 383 -21.15 -0.40 17.49
C VAL A 383 -20.12 -1.50 17.16
N GLY A 384 -19.63 -2.17 18.18
CA GLY A 384 -18.63 -3.25 18.02
C GLY A 384 -17.18 -2.81 18.10
N PHE A 385 -16.91 -1.51 18.26
CA PHE A 385 -15.56 -0.98 18.53
C PHE A 385 -15.49 -0.57 20.01
N ALA A 386 -14.69 -1.31 20.79
CA ALA A 386 -14.37 -0.89 22.16
C ALA A 386 -13.37 0.26 22.12
N ASP A 387 -13.52 1.21 23.04
CA ASP A 387 -12.60 2.33 23.25
C ASP A 387 -11.19 1.86 23.63
#